data_356d224c78812810cd2d357a8cb79a98
#
_entry.id   356d224c78812810cd2d357a8cb79a98
#
_cell.length_a   1.000
_cell.length_b   1.000
_cell.length_c   1.000
_cell.angle_alpha   90.00
_cell.angle_beta   90.00
_cell.angle_gamma   90.00
#
_symmetry.space_group_name_H-M   'P 1'
#
loop_
_entity.id
_entity.type
_entity.pdbx_description
1 polymer ?
#
loop_
_entity_poly.entity_id
_entity_poly.type
_entity_poly.pdbx_seq_one_letter_code
_entity_poly.pdbx_strand_id
1 'polypeptide(L)'
;SEYNDSLYALAAIESRFREKSTIHYGNTLTTVPFDNTEFDVIVANPPYGTKWSGYEKDVKKDERGQFPAGYPSISDGQLLFMQHILWKLADEGIAVEVHNGSSLFSGDAGSGESNIRKYIFDHDWVEAIIQLPQQEFFNTGIYTYLWIMNKKKDPLRKNKVILIDGSKGWSPLKK
;
A
#
# COMPACT_ATOMS: atom_id res chain seq x y z
N SER A 1 9.77 3.73 6.58
CA SER A 1 9.73 4.52 7.83
C SER A 1 8.88 3.84 8.89
N GLU A 2 9.15 4.11 10.14
CA GLU A 2 8.43 3.60 11.29
C GLU A 2 8.27 4.73 12.32
N TYR A 3 7.06 4.93 12.84
CA TYR A 3 6.79 6.00 13.79
C TYR A 3 6.63 5.52 15.24
N ASN A 4 6.52 4.21 15.46
CA ASN A 4 6.54 3.62 16.79
C ASN A 4 7.99 3.50 17.29
N ASP A 5 8.32 4.11 18.42
CA ASP A 5 9.68 4.17 18.97
C ASP A 5 10.33 2.79 19.13
N SER A 6 9.59 1.82 19.70
CA SER A 6 10.12 0.48 19.96
C SER A 6 10.36 -0.31 18.68
N LEU A 7 9.42 -0.21 17.71
CA LEU A 7 9.56 -0.87 16.42
C LEU A 7 10.65 -0.21 15.57
N TYR A 8 10.78 1.11 15.64
CA TYR A 8 11.88 1.82 14.99
C TYR A 8 13.25 1.38 15.54
N ALA A 9 13.39 1.30 16.87
CA ALA A 9 14.61 0.85 17.50
C ALA A 9 14.99 -0.58 17.07
N LEU A 10 14.01 -1.49 17.03
CA LEU A 10 14.19 -2.86 16.55
C LEU A 10 14.62 -2.91 15.07
N ALA A 11 13.92 -2.19 14.21
CA ALA A 11 14.24 -2.11 12.78
C ALA A 11 15.64 -1.48 12.54
N ALA A 12 16.01 -0.47 13.33
CA ALA A 12 17.33 0.15 13.26
C ALA A 12 18.46 -0.80 13.69
N ILE A 13 18.21 -1.68 14.67
CA ILE A 13 19.15 -2.73 15.05
C ILE A 13 19.29 -3.77 13.92
N GLU A 14 18.16 -4.26 13.40
CA GLU A 14 18.15 -5.22 12.30
C GLU A 14 18.86 -4.69 11.03
N SER A 15 18.68 -3.40 10.75
CA SER A 15 19.28 -2.77 9.56
C SER A 15 20.81 -2.80 9.58
N ARG A 16 21.43 -2.87 10.77
CA ARG A 16 22.90 -2.96 10.93
C ARG A 16 23.48 -4.28 10.41
N PHE A 17 22.67 -5.32 10.32
CA PHE A 17 23.07 -6.61 9.76
C PHE A 17 22.90 -6.68 8.24
N ARG A 18 22.42 -5.59 7.60
CA ARG A 18 22.19 -5.51 6.17
C ARG A 18 23.02 -4.39 5.58
N GLU A 19 23.73 -4.66 4.51
CA GLU A 19 24.43 -3.61 3.75
C GLU A 19 23.39 -2.66 3.11
N LYS A 20 23.70 -1.36 3.16
CA LYS A 20 22.93 -0.30 2.50
C LYS A 20 21.45 -0.21 2.92
N SER A 21 21.15 -0.48 4.18
CA SER A 21 19.81 -0.32 4.73
C SER A 21 19.68 1.02 5.45
N THR A 22 18.59 1.74 5.21
CA THR A 22 18.27 3.01 5.87
C THR A 22 16.86 2.97 6.42
N ILE A 23 16.71 3.24 7.72
CA ILE A 23 15.42 3.30 8.41
C ILE A 23 15.16 4.74 8.84
N HIS A 24 14.00 5.27 8.50
CA HIS A 24 13.56 6.59 8.93
C HIS A 24 12.56 6.50 10.07
N TYR A 25 12.73 7.38 11.06
CA TYR A 25 11.73 7.59 12.10
C TYR A 25 10.69 8.61 11.64
N GLY A 26 9.42 8.24 11.68
CA GLY A 26 8.33 9.14 11.34
C GLY A 26 7.15 8.44 10.65
N ASN A 27 6.05 9.19 10.55
CA ASN A 27 4.86 8.74 9.84
C ASN A 27 5.09 8.88 8.32
N THR A 28 5.04 7.76 7.60
CA THR A 28 5.25 7.69 6.15
C THR A 28 4.42 8.69 5.35
N LEU A 29 3.17 8.93 5.77
CA LEU A 29 2.25 9.80 5.04
C LEU A 29 2.49 11.31 5.27
N THR A 30 3.15 11.68 6.37
CA THR A 30 3.33 13.10 6.74
C THR A 30 4.77 13.56 6.73
N THR A 31 5.72 12.73 7.20
CA THR A 31 7.16 13.09 7.21
C THR A 31 7.85 12.82 5.89
N VAL A 32 7.28 11.94 5.06
CA VAL A 32 7.72 11.60 3.71
C VAL A 32 9.25 11.52 3.58
N PRO A 33 9.87 10.50 4.17
CA PRO A 33 11.31 10.29 4.02
C PRO A 33 11.65 10.02 2.55
N PHE A 34 12.86 10.38 2.14
CA PHE A 34 13.31 10.27 0.75
C PHE A 34 12.46 11.08 -0.25
N ASP A 35 12.14 12.32 0.08
CA ASP A 35 11.17 13.16 -0.64
C ASP A 35 11.43 13.19 -2.16
N ASN A 36 12.68 13.34 -2.57
CA ASN A 36 13.10 13.42 -3.98
C ASN A 36 13.57 12.08 -4.57
N THR A 37 13.16 10.94 -3.95
CA THR A 37 13.58 9.62 -4.43
C THR A 37 12.37 8.84 -4.92
N GLU A 38 12.46 8.30 -6.12
CA GLU A 38 11.57 7.27 -6.65
C GLU A 38 12.24 5.90 -6.53
N PHE A 39 11.44 4.85 -6.50
CA PHE A 39 11.91 3.48 -6.31
C PHE A 39 11.44 2.59 -7.46
N ASP A 40 12.33 1.75 -7.96
CA ASP A 40 12.00 0.76 -9.00
C ASP A 40 11.13 -0.37 -8.46
N VAL A 41 11.31 -0.71 -7.18
CA VAL A 41 10.53 -1.77 -6.51
C VAL A 41 10.09 -1.30 -5.13
N ILE A 42 8.80 -1.42 -4.85
CA ILE A 42 8.23 -1.14 -3.53
C ILE A 42 7.46 -2.38 -3.06
N VAL A 43 7.74 -2.82 -1.83
CA VAL A 43 6.97 -3.86 -1.14
C VAL A 43 6.46 -3.30 0.17
N ALA A 44 5.15 -3.36 0.39
CA ALA A 44 4.54 -2.77 1.57
C ALA A 44 3.42 -3.63 2.15
N ASN A 45 3.34 -3.63 3.46
CA ASN A 45 2.22 -4.17 4.23
C ASN A 45 1.76 -3.07 5.21
N PRO A 46 1.01 -2.07 4.75
CA PRO A 46 0.54 -0.98 5.59
C PRO A 46 -0.53 -1.46 6.59
N PRO A 47 -0.80 -0.70 7.65
CA PRO A 47 -1.83 -1.08 8.61
C PRO A 47 -3.22 -1.06 7.97
N TYR A 48 -4.02 -2.13 8.24
CA TYR A 48 -5.39 -2.27 7.72
C TYR A 48 -6.40 -1.55 8.62
N GLY A 49 -7.41 -0.87 8.04
CA GLY A 49 -8.54 -0.30 8.78
C GLY A 49 -8.15 0.74 9.82
N THR A 50 -7.01 1.39 9.68
CA THR A 50 -6.51 2.32 10.68
C THR A 50 -7.08 3.71 10.44
N LYS A 51 -7.67 4.30 11.51
CA LYS A 51 -8.11 5.70 11.49
C LYS A 51 -6.91 6.64 11.33
N TRP A 52 -7.08 7.63 10.47
CA TRP A 52 -6.05 8.64 10.23
C TRP A 52 -6.41 10.05 10.68
N SER A 53 -7.48 10.18 11.50
CA SER A 53 -7.95 11.46 12.07
C SER A 53 -6.86 12.21 12.85
N GLY A 54 -5.93 11.50 13.49
CA GLY A 54 -4.86 12.10 14.28
C GLY A 54 -3.85 12.93 13.47
N TYR A 55 -3.74 12.66 12.18
CA TYR A 55 -2.83 13.34 11.26
C TYR A 55 -3.52 13.84 9.97
N GLU A 56 -4.85 13.93 10.00
CA GLU A 56 -5.67 14.40 8.87
C GLU A 56 -5.23 15.77 8.36
N LYS A 57 -4.99 16.71 9.29
CA LYS A 57 -4.59 18.07 8.94
C LYS A 57 -3.26 18.11 8.19
N ASP A 58 -2.31 17.25 8.58
CA ASP A 58 -1.00 17.21 7.97
C ASP A 58 -1.04 16.54 6.59
N VAL A 59 -1.84 15.47 6.45
CA VAL A 59 -2.10 14.82 5.17
C VAL A 59 -2.77 15.78 4.18
N LYS A 60 -3.80 16.52 4.63
CA LYS A 60 -4.52 17.47 3.76
C LYS A 60 -3.75 18.76 3.44
N LYS A 61 -2.71 19.08 4.19
CA LYS A 61 -1.77 20.17 3.90
C LYS A 61 -0.68 19.80 2.91
N ASP A 62 -0.60 18.53 2.53
CA ASP A 62 0.45 18.08 1.61
C ASP A 62 0.27 18.69 0.24
N GLU A 63 1.26 19.46 -0.20
CA GLU A 63 1.31 20.13 -1.51
C GLU A 63 2.20 19.41 -2.51
N ARG A 64 2.81 18.26 -2.13
CA ARG A 64 3.73 17.50 -2.97
C ARG A 64 3.05 16.64 -4.03
N GLY A 65 1.72 16.54 -3.96
CA GLY A 65 0.94 15.79 -4.94
C GLY A 65 0.85 14.28 -4.68
N GLN A 66 1.13 13.83 -3.45
CA GLN A 66 1.07 12.40 -3.14
C GLN A 66 -0.36 11.83 -3.07
N PHE A 67 -1.40 12.67 -3.02
CA PHE A 67 -2.81 12.24 -2.95
C PHE A 67 -3.66 12.84 -4.09
N PRO A 68 -3.31 12.56 -5.36
CA PRO A 68 -3.94 13.22 -6.50
C PRO A 68 -5.42 12.85 -6.69
N ALA A 69 -5.86 11.71 -6.17
CA ALA A 69 -7.25 11.25 -6.28
C ALA A 69 -8.10 11.63 -5.07
N GLY A 70 -7.57 12.44 -4.13
CA GLY A 70 -8.26 12.84 -2.91
C GLY A 70 -8.06 11.85 -1.76
N TYR A 71 -9.01 11.81 -0.83
CA TYR A 71 -8.85 11.14 0.46
C TYR A 71 -9.95 10.11 0.69
N PRO A 72 -9.61 8.93 1.26
CA PRO A 72 -10.61 7.96 1.69
C PRO A 72 -11.28 8.43 2.99
N SER A 73 -12.27 7.68 3.46
CA SER A 73 -12.91 7.90 4.75
C SER A 73 -11.87 7.91 5.89
N ILE A 74 -12.10 8.75 6.91
CA ILE A 74 -11.22 8.88 8.09
C ILE A 74 -11.04 7.57 8.85
N SER A 75 -11.99 6.66 8.72
CA SER A 75 -11.97 5.38 9.43
C SER A 75 -10.98 4.36 8.85
N ASP A 76 -10.54 4.53 7.59
CA ASP A 76 -9.64 3.59 6.92
C ASP A 76 -8.66 4.30 5.99
N GLY A 77 -7.41 4.41 6.42
CA GLY A 77 -6.34 5.12 5.70
C GLY A 77 -5.57 4.26 4.69
N GLN A 78 -5.93 3.00 4.46
CA GLN A 78 -5.09 2.12 3.62
C GLN A 78 -4.92 2.63 2.17
N LEU A 79 -5.93 3.27 1.60
CA LEU A 79 -5.82 3.87 0.26
C LEU A 79 -4.97 5.16 0.20
N LEU A 80 -4.63 5.77 1.34
CA LEU A 80 -3.58 6.80 1.40
C LEU A 80 -2.20 6.17 1.15
N PHE A 81 -1.94 5.01 1.76
CA PHE A 81 -0.67 4.29 1.53
C PHE A 81 -0.53 3.88 0.07
N MET A 82 -1.59 3.39 -0.55
CA MET A 82 -1.58 3.04 -1.98
C MET A 82 -1.23 4.24 -2.87
N GLN A 83 -1.82 5.41 -2.64
CA GLN A 83 -1.47 6.62 -3.38
C GLN A 83 -0.02 7.06 -3.11
N HIS A 84 0.42 7.01 -1.85
CA HIS A 84 1.80 7.32 -1.47
C HIS A 84 2.81 6.40 -2.17
N ILE A 85 2.54 5.09 -2.20
CA ILE A 85 3.37 4.10 -2.89
C ILE A 85 3.45 4.41 -4.38
N LEU A 86 2.32 4.65 -5.02
CA LEU A 86 2.28 5.00 -6.44
C LEU A 86 3.01 6.33 -6.74
N TRP A 87 2.93 7.29 -5.84
CA TRP A 87 3.66 8.54 -5.96
C TRP A 87 5.17 8.34 -5.84
N LYS A 88 5.62 7.39 -5.01
CA LYS A 88 7.04 7.02 -4.83
C LYS A 88 7.56 6.03 -5.86
N LEU A 89 6.70 5.41 -6.64
CA LEU A 89 7.08 4.42 -7.63
C LEU A 89 7.61 5.09 -8.89
N ALA A 90 8.78 4.69 -9.35
CA ALA A 90 9.35 5.13 -10.63
C ALA A 90 8.44 4.79 -11.82
N ASP A 91 8.62 5.46 -12.95
CA ASP A 91 7.77 5.29 -14.14
C ASP A 91 7.80 3.87 -14.74
N GLU A 92 8.86 3.12 -14.51
CA GLU A 92 8.99 1.71 -14.90
C GLU A 92 8.94 0.77 -13.68
N GLY A 93 8.53 1.28 -12.53
CA GLY A 93 8.57 0.58 -11.25
C GLY A 93 7.41 -0.40 -11.05
N ILE A 94 7.64 -1.36 -10.16
CA ILE A 94 6.65 -2.35 -9.73
C ILE A 94 6.48 -2.23 -8.22
N ALA A 95 5.22 -2.19 -7.78
CA ALA A 95 4.89 -2.23 -6.35
C ALA A 95 4.00 -3.43 -6.02
N VAL A 96 4.23 -4.00 -4.83
CA VAL A 96 3.36 -5.02 -4.25
C VAL A 96 2.92 -4.55 -2.88
N GLU A 97 1.62 -4.43 -2.69
CA GLU A 97 1.03 -3.93 -1.46
C GLU A 97 -0.06 -4.88 -0.95
N VAL A 98 -0.06 -5.11 0.37
CA VAL A 98 -1.06 -5.95 1.02
C VAL A 98 -2.19 -5.08 1.56
N HIS A 99 -3.43 -5.43 1.24
CA HIS A 99 -4.64 -4.78 1.73
C HIS A 99 -5.66 -5.78 2.27
N ASN A 100 -6.56 -5.32 3.12
CA ASN A 100 -7.79 -6.06 3.40
C ASN A 100 -8.83 -5.86 2.28
N GLY A 101 -9.96 -6.57 2.35
CA GLY A 101 -10.99 -6.52 1.32
C GLY A 101 -11.65 -5.14 1.14
N SER A 102 -11.64 -4.27 2.16
CA SER A 102 -12.27 -2.94 2.06
C SER A 102 -11.65 -2.09 0.95
N SER A 103 -10.38 -2.28 0.64
CA SER A 103 -9.73 -1.60 -0.49
C SER A 103 -10.41 -1.86 -1.84
N LEU A 104 -11.07 -3.00 -2.00
CA LEU A 104 -11.74 -3.41 -3.24
C LEU A 104 -13.17 -2.86 -3.37
N PHE A 105 -13.93 -2.79 -2.26
CA PHE A 105 -15.37 -2.54 -2.34
C PHE A 105 -15.89 -1.41 -1.45
N SER A 106 -15.13 -0.91 -0.47
CA SER A 106 -15.61 0.18 0.40
C SER A 106 -15.86 1.46 -0.38
N GLY A 107 -16.84 2.22 0.12
CA GLY A 107 -17.25 3.51 -0.43
C GLY A 107 -18.22 3.40 -1.60
N ASP A 108 -19.27 4.21 -1.54
CA ASP A 108 -20.25 4.35 -2.61
C ASP A 108 -19.66 5.04 -3.84
N ALA A 109 -20.36 4.94 -4.97
CA ALA A 109 -19.96 5.62 -6.19
C ALA A 109 -19.77 7.14 -5.97
N GLY A 110 -18.59 7.64 -6.31
CA GLY A 110 -18.23 9.05 -6.10
C GLY A 110 -17.66 9.36 -4.71
N SER A 111 -17.57 8.37 -3.80
CA SER A 111 -16.83 8.53 -2.53
C SER A 111 -15.33 8.64 -2.75
N GLY A 112 -14.60 8.99 -1.69
CA GLY A 112 -13.15 9.09 -1.74
C GLY A 112 -12.50 7.78 -2.17
N GLU A 113 -12.91 6.65 -1.60
CA GLU A 113 -12.41 5.32 -1.94
C GLU A 113 -12.69 4.96 -3.41
N SER A 114 -13.91 5.24 -3.88
CA SER A 114 -14.31 5.00 -5.27
C SER A 114 -13.49 5.84 -6.24
N ASN A 115 -13.25 7.12 -5.92
CA ASN A 115 -12.45 8.03 -6.74
C ASN A 115 -10.97 7.61 -6.79
N ILE A 116 -10.40 7.16 -5.67
CA ILE A 116 -9.03 6.66 -5.63
C ILE A 116 -8.89 5.40 -6.49
N ARG A 117 -9.81 4.42 -6.35
CA ARG A 117 -9.80 3.24 -7.23
C ARG A 117 -9.92 3.63 -8.69
N LYS A 118 -10.89 4.49 -9.01
CA LYS A 118 -11.07 4.98 -10.38
C LYS A 118 -9.78 5.58 -10.94
N TYR A 119 -9.12 6.45 -10.17
CA TYR A 119 -7.86 7.07 -10.57
C TYR A 119 -6.80 6.02 -10.92
N ILE A 120 -6.60 5.04 -10.06
CA ILE A 120 -5.57 4.00 -10.23
C ILE A 120 -5.87 3.11 -11.45
N PHE A 121 -7.15 2.73 -11.65
CA PHE A 121 -7.55 1.91 -12.79
C PHE A 121 -7.54 2.69 -14.11
N ASP A 122 -7.92 3.96 -14.12
CA ASP A 122 -7.88 4.80 -15.31
C ASP A 122 -6.43 5.01 -15.82
N HIS A 123 -5.45 4.97 -14.91
CA HIS A 123 -4.03 5.01 -15.28
C HIS A 123 -3.48 3.64 -15.70
N ASP A 124 -4.29 2.61 -15.64
CA ASP A 124 -3.90 1.23 -15.98
C ASP A 124 -2.70 0.70 -15.18
N TRP A 125 -2.56 1.10 -13.92
CA TRP A 125 -1.43 0.69 -13.09
C TRP A 125 -1.62 -0.65 -12.37
N VAL A 126 -2.86 -1.16 -12.25
CA VAL A 126 -3.10 -2.45 -11.57
C VAL A 126 -2.80 -3.61 -12.51
N GLU A 127 -1.74 -4.35 -12.25
CA GLU A 127 -1.34 -5.55 -13.01
C GLU A 127 -2.15 -6.77 -12.59
N ALA A 128 -2.21 -7.02 -11.27
CA ALA A 128 -2.93 -8.16 -10.71
C ALA A 128 -3.45 -7.88 -9.31
N ILE A 129 -4.50 -8.60 -8.92
CA ILE A 129 -4.99 -8.68 -7.54
C ILE A 129 -5.09 -10.15 -7.16
N ILE A 130 -4.41 -10.54 -6.08
CA ILE A 130 -4.33 -11.92 -5.62
C ILE A 130 -4.96 -12.00 -4.25
N GLN A 131 -6.02 -12.80 -4.10
CA GLN A 131 -6.58 -13.12 -2.80
C GLN A 131 -5.67 -14.13 -2.10
N LEU A 132 -5.27 -13.82 -0.86
CA LEU A 132 -4.49 -14.72 -0.02
C LEU A 132 -5.40 -15.60 0.85
N PRO A 133 -4.89 -16.73 1.36
CA PRO A 133 -5.57 -17.52 2.38
C PRO A 133 -5.92 -16.69 3.62
N GLN A 134 -6.92 -17.11 4.37
CA GLN A 134 -7.16 -16.57 5.71
C GLN A 134 -6.01 -16.95 6.66
N GLN A 135 -5.80 -16.13 7.69
CA GLN A 135 -4.77 -16.36 8.72
C GLN A 135 -3.32 -16.36 8.17
N GLU A 136 -3.08 -15.76 7.02
CA GLU A 136 -1.74 -15.63 6.46
C GLU A 136 -0.87 -14.67 7.29
N PHE A 137 -1.46 -13.69 7.95
CA PHE A 137 -0.78 -12.73 8.82
C PHE A 137 -1.11 -12.95 10.27
N PHE A 138 -0.14 -12.67 11.15
CA PHE A 138 -0.32 -12.77 12.60
C PHE A 138 -1.46 -11.87 13.09
N ASN A 139 -2.21 -12.37 14.07
CA ASN A 139 -3.30 -11.65 14.76
C ASN A 139 -4.47 -11.20 13.89
N THR A 140 -4.64 -11.77 12.70
CA THR A 140 -5.80 -11.47 11.85
C THR A 140 -6.31 -12.73 11.16
N GLY A 141 -7.64 -12.90 11.14
CA GLY A 141 -8.33 -13.97 10.42
C GLY A 141 -9.02 -13.49 9.14
N ILE A 142 -8.80 -12.22 8.76
CA ILE A 142 -9.45 -11.65 7.58
C ILE A 142 -8.76 -12.10 6.28
N TYR A 143 -9.51 -12.07 5.18
CA TYR A 143 -8.90 -12.18 3.86
C TYR A 143 -8.09 -10.94 3.54
N THR A 144 -6.91 -11.17 3.00
CA THR A 144 -6.02 -10.13 2.49
C THR A 144 -5.77 -10.30 1.00
N TYR A 145 -5.36 -9.24 0.36
CA TYR A 145 -5.18 -9.18 -1.08
C TYR A 145 -3.84 -8.53 -1.38
N LEU A 146 -3.06 -9.15 -2.26
CA LEU A 146 -1.90 -8.51 -2.85
C LEU A 146 -2.34 -7.69 -4.06
N TRP A 147 -2.07 -6.41 -4.02
CA TRP A 147 -2.19 -5.54 -5.17
C TRP A 147 -0.82 -5.43 -5.84
N ILE A 148 -0.73 -5.89 -7.06
CA ILE A 148 0.47 -5.77 -7.87
C ILE A 148 0.24 -4.61 -8.82
N MET A 149 1.04 -3.56 -8.65
CA MET A 149 0.96 -2.33 -9.43
C MET A 149 2.21 -2.21 -10.31
N ASN A 150 2.02 -1.89 -11.57
CA ASN A 150 3.07 -1.76 -12.57
C ASN A 150 2.77 -0.54 -13.44
N LYS A 151 3.61 0.49 -13.37
CA LYS A 151 3.43 1.70 -14.18
C LYS A 151 3.75 1.49 -15.66
N LYS A 152 4.53 0.45 -15.98
CA LYS A 152 4.90 0.10 -17.35
C LYS A 152 4.50 -1.34 -17.67
N LYS A 153 3.20 -1.57 -17.83
CA LYS A 153 2.69 -2.89 -18.24
C LYS A 153 3.16 -3.28 -19.64
N ASP A 154 3.34 -4.59 -19.83
CA ASP A 154 3.52 -5.17 -21.14
C ASP A 154 2.34 -4.76 -22.07
N PRO A 155 2.58 -4.38 -23.34
CA PRO A 155 1.52 -4.00 -24.27
C PRO A 155 0.39 -5.03 -24.41
N LEU A 156 0.67 -6.33 -24.25
CA LEU A 156 -0.32 -7.41 -24.27
C LEU A 156 -1.25 -7.42 -23.07
N ARG A 157 -0.85 -6.76 -21.97
CA ARG A 157 -1.60 -6.64 -20.72
C ARG A 157 -2.26 -5.29 -20.50
N LYS A 158 -2.08 -4.38 -21.42
CA LYS A 158 -2.66 -3.04 -21.35
C LYS A 158 -4.18 -3.11 -21.20
N ASN A 159 -4.74 -2.31 -20.30
CA ASN A 159 -6.17 -2.29 -19.95
C ASN A 159 -6.72 -3.66 -19.46
N LYS A 160 -5.87 -4.49 -18.88
CA LYS A 160 -6.26 -5.78 -18.31
C LYS A 160 -5.75 -5.89 -16.87
N VAL A 161 -6.52 -6.57 -16.04
CA VAL A 161 -6.12 -6.91 -14.67
C VAL A 161 -6.30 -8.42 -14.48
N ILE A 162 -5.32 -9.07 -13.90
CA ILE A 162 -5.39 -10.49 -13.56
C ILE A 162 -5.96 -10.62 -12.14
N LEU A 163 -7.03 -11.40 -11.99
CA LEU A 163 -7.59 -11.74 -10.69
C LEU A 163 -7.24 -13.18 -10.38
N ILE A 164 -6.60 -13.41 -9.22
CA ILE A 164 -6.16 -14.75 -8.79
C ILE A 164 -6.78 -15.08 -7.45
N ASP A 165 -7.52 -16.19 -7.37
CA ASP A 165 -7.97 -16.79 -6.12
C ASP A 165 -6.89 -17.73 -5.59
N GLY A 166 -6.05 -17.23 -4.69
CA GLY A 166 -5.03 -18.01 -3.97
C GLY A 166 -5.52 -18.57 -2.63
N SER A 167 -6.79 -18.37 -2.28
CA SER A 167 -7.34 -18.70 -0.95
C SER A 167 -7.25 -20.19 -0.57
N LYS A 168 -7.10 -21.07 -1.55
CA LYS A 168 -7.00 -22.53 -1.36
C LYS A 168 -5.58 -23.09 -1.59
N GLY A 169 -4.64 -22.24 -1.97
CA GLY A 169 -3.25 -22.63 -2.33
C GLY A 169 -2.33 -22.88 -1.13
N TRP A 170 -2.83 -23.37 0.01
CA TRP A 170 -2.06 -23.54 1.23
C TRP A 170 -2.25 -24.91 1.88
N SER A 171 -1.28 -25.32 2.68
CA SER A 171 -1.37 -26.50 3.55
C SER A 171 -1.04 -26.10 4.98
N PRO A 172 -1.84 -26.53 5.99
CA PRO A 172 -1.56 -26.19 7.37
C PRO A 172 -0.23 -26.80 7.81
N LEU A 173 0.59 -26.01 8.49
CA LEU A 173 1.75 -26.53 9.20
C LEU A 173 1.27 -27.45 10.32
N LYS A 174 1.84 -28.65 10.40
CA LYS A 174 1.61 -29.52 11.57
C LYS A 174 2.17 -28.82 12.80
N LYS A 175 1.32 -28.69 13.83
CA LYS A 175 1.75 -28.24 15.17
C LYS A 175 2.64 -29.27 15.81
#